data_ae4937a7a755042cc7a75651ec06d8db
#
_entry.id   ae4937a7a755042cc7a75651ec06d8db
#
_cell.length_a   1.000
_cell.length_b   1.000
_cell.length_c   1.000
_cell.angle_alpha   90.00
_cell.angle_beta   90.00
_cell.angle_gamma   90.00
#
_symmetry.space_group_name_H-M   'P 1'
#
loop_
_entity.id
_entity.type
_entity.pdbx_description
1 polymer ?
#
loop_
_entity_poly.entity_id
_entity_poly.type
_entity_poly.pdbx_seq_one_letter_code
_entity_poly.pdbx_strand_id
1 'polypeptide(L)'
;MVWYSFEYYQQAHCSQCMQGKTDKIELASFYPLLACLVEKSHIHPDKPVHPVFLHQIVNNPNPNCPPVNFFPFDDWAGKPVILGDQISSPPGTEEWWPTTIPTVRSKLFRRIVREGYVLPILTAVCIALLAEIYTTTSGSSAVGDSKQRRARLRYLSSPIADFGVAVGSARVINQDKLAYFRLSDGALIRGQDPDQHYWIYFTTVRGEEIILDCAMFTFNMCVMVNGIQHYLPQLAAISSFAPAFFRDRVFRRDTPELHTERKRLSVLRNEAFHHALKNSRDNFSEEDMKIFCAFMEDLSGKSCTLKEKELLATYALSNCGVVGATLEDRRWIRFPLTPEIAIEQDHGESVGGPEDGSEEWFEYMKKWKKLKKAGKVGDQNLGQAFQAWKQQWSKCKKNPEQH
;
A
#
# COMPACT_ATOMS: atom_id res chain seq x y z
N MET A 1 34.96 -9.43 -3.27
CA MET A 1 34.92 -10.89 -3.11
C MET A 1 33.55 -11.50 -3.45
N VAL A 2 32.42 -10.85 -3.19
CA VAL A 2 31.06 -11.35 -3.50
C VAL A 2 30.78 -11.40 -5.01
N TRP A 3 31.36 -10.51 -5.81
CA TRP A 3 31.19 -10.46 -7.26
C TRP A 3 31.75 -11.69 -7.99
N TYR A 4 32.91 -12.17 -7.55
CA TYR A 4 33.55 -13.34 -8.14
C TYR A 4 32.78 -14.64 -7.89
N SER A 5 32.10 -14.75 -6.75
CA SER A 5 31.29 -15.93 -6.45
C SER A 5 30.01 -16.00 -7.27
N PHE A 6 29.44 -14.85 -7.67
CA PHE A 6 28.19 -14.83 -8.44
C PHE A 6 28.42 -15.15 -9.93
N GLU A 7 29.47 -14.59 -10.53
CA GLU A 7 29.89 -14.97 -11.90
C GLU A 7 30.39 -16.42 -11.96
N TYR A 8 31.15 -16.83 -10.96
CA TYR A 8 31.65 -18.20 -10.87
C TYR A 8 30.50 -19.20 -10.71
N TYR A 9 29.47 -18.83 -9.94
CA TYR A 9 28.27 -19.67 -9.76
C TYR A 9 27.45 -19.78 -11.05
N GLN A 10 27.35 -18.72 -11.84
CA GLN A 10 26.69 -18.76 -13.15
C GLN A 10 27.51 -19.55 -14.19
N GLN A 11 28.83 -19.41 -14.20
CA GLN A 11 29.70 -20.15 -15.12
C GLN A 11 29.83 -21.63 -14.74
N ALA A 12 29.92 -21.95 -13.45
CA ALA A 12 29.92 -23.35 -12.98
C ALA A 12 28.59 -24.06 -13.29
N HIS A 13 27.46 -23.34 -13.30
CA HIS A 13 26.19 -23.90 -13.73
C HIS A 13 26.06 -24.02 -15.25
N CYS A 14 26.68 -23.15 -16.02
CA CYS A 14 26.67 -23.26 -17.47
C CYS A 14 27.41 -24.50 -17.97
N SER A 15 28.48 -24.91 -17.32
CA SER A 15 29.28 -26.09 -17.69
C SER A 15 28.64 -27.43 -17.25
N GLN A 16 27.81 -27.43 -16.22
CA GLN A 16 27.03 -28.60 -15.78
C GLN A 16 25.58 -28.61 -16.27
N CYS A 17 25.11 -27.52 -16.88
CA CYS A 17 23.73 -27.31 -17.29
C CYS A 17 23.35 -27.97 -18.64
N MET A 18 24.03 -28.95 -19.11
CA MET A 18 23.46 -29.80 -20.18
C MET A 18 22.19 -30.55 -19.73
N GLN A 19 21.86 -30.52 -18.41
CA GLN A 19 20.67 -31.20 -17.88
C GLN A 19 19.70 -30.35 -17.02
N GLY A 20 20.03 -29.11 -16.66
CA GLY A 20 19.18 -28.27 -15.82
C GLY A 20 18.93 -26.89 -16.44
N LYS A 21 17.83 -26.71 -17.16
CA LYS A 21 17.43 -25.37 -17.64
C LYS A 21 17.10 -24.50 -16.44
N THR A 22 17.90 -23.44 -16.20
CA THR A 22 17.55 -22.37 -15.27
C THR A 22 16.40 -21.59 -15.89
N ASP A 23 15.24 -21.65 -15.28
CA ASP A 23 14.08 -20.89 -15.72
C ASP A 23 14.32 -19.39 -15.39
N LYS A 24 14.30 -18.57 -16.43
CA LYS A 24 14.50 -17.12 -16.30
C LYS A 24 13.15 -16.43 -16.26
N ILE A 25 12.85 -15.75 -15.19
CA ILE A 25 11.61 -15.00 -14.99
C ILE A 25 11.89 -13.52 -15.27
N GLU A 26 11.19 -12.96 -16.24
CA GLU A 26 11.30 -11.53 -16.55
C GLU A 26 10.54 -10.69 -15.52
N LEU A 27 11.24 -9.78 -14.83
CA LEU A 27 10.65 -8.96 -13.77
C LEU A 27 9.52 -8.07 -14.31
N ALA A 28 9.66 -7.55 -15.53
CA ALA A 28 8.64 -6.72 -16.17
C ALA A 28 7.32 -7.48 -16.41
N SER A 29 7.37 -8.78 -16.63
CA SER A 29 6.16 -9.62 -16.75
C SER A 29 5.68 -10.15 -15.40
N PHE A 30 6.52 -10.16 -14.39
CA PHE A 30 6.23 -10.78 -13.09
C PHE A 30 5.72 -9.78 -12.04
N TYR A 31 6.11 -8.48 -12.12
CA TYR A 31 5.72 -7.50 -11.11
C TYR A 31 4.19 -7.34 -10.95
N PRO A 32 3.32 -7.55 -11.95
CA PRO A 32 1.88 -7.49 -11.71
C PRO A 32 1.40 -8.54 -10.70
N LEU A 33 2.02 -9.73 -10.67
CA LEU A 33 1.72 -10.70 -9.61
C LEU A 33 2.10 -10.15 -8.25
N LEU A 34 3.26 -9.49 -8.11
CA LEU A 34 3.70 -8.89 -6.85
C LEU A 34 2.73 -7.79 -6.41
N ALA A 35 2.28 -6.95 -7.34
CA ALA A 35 1.26 -5.93 -7.07
C ALA A 35 -0.07 -6.55 -6.60
N CYS A 36 -0.49 -7.66 -7.21
CA CYS A 36 -1.67 -8.41 -6.77
C CYS A 36 -1.52 -8.99 -5.35
N LEU A 37 -0.32 -9.45 -4.97
CA LEU A 37 -0.05 -9.92 -3.60
C LEU A 37 -0.14 -8.78 -2.58
N VAL A 38 0.39 -7.62 -2.92
CA VAL A 38 0.26 -6.41 -2.10
C VAL A 38 -1.21 -6.03 -1.93
N GLU A 39 -1.96 -5.98 -3.04
CA GLU A 39 -3.39 -5.65 -3.04
C GLU A 39 -4.20 -6.64 -2.19
N LYS A 40 -3.99 -7.95 -2.36
CA LYS A 40 -4.61 -8.98 -1.53
C LYS A 40 -4.38 -8.75 -0.04
N SER A 41 -3.16 -8.34 0.33
CA SER A 41 -2.81 -8.09 1.73
C SER A 41 -3.54 -6.85 2.28
N HIS A 42 -3.74 -5.81 1.46
CA HIS A 42 -4.48 -4.61 1.87
C HIS A 42 -5.97 -4.86 2.13
N ILE A 43 -6.60 -5.79 1.40
CA ILE A 43 -8.02 -6.14 1.56
C ILE A 43 -8.24 -7.39 2.42
N HIS A 44 -7.18 -7.92 3.03
CA HIS A 44 -7.27 -9.14 3.86
C HIS A 44 -8.15 -8.90 5.10
N PRO A 45 -9.04 -9.84 5.48
CA PRO A 45 -9.93 -9.68 6.63
C PRO A 45 -9.21 -9.43 7.96
N ASP A 46 -8.01 -9.99 8.13
CA ASP A 46 -7.23 -9.82 9.36
C ASP A 46 -6.58 -8.43 9.49
N LYS A 47 -6.55 -7.64 8.39
CA LYS A 47 -6.09 -6.26 8.46
C LYS A 47 -7.08 -5.44 9.28
N PRO A 48 -6.63 -4.69 10.30
CA PRO A 48 -7.52 -3.83 11.05
C PRO A 48 -8.28 -2.85 10.17
N VAL A 49 -9.57 -2.73 10.42
CA VAL A 49 -10.42 -1.76 9.73
C VAL A 49 -9.94 -0.35 10.05
N HIS A 50 -9.77 0.46 9.02
CA HIS A 50 -9.39 1.86 9.22
C HIS A 50 -10.51 2.61 9.96
N PRO A 51 -10.22 3.41 11.02
CA PRO A 51 -11.24 4.07 11.84
C PRO A 51 -12.23 4.94 11.05
N VAL A 52 -11.81 5.48 9.94
CA VAL A 52 -12.64 6.30 9.03
C VAL A 52 -13.87 5.53 8.52
N PHE A 53 -13.77 4.22 8.37
CA PHE A 53 -14.88 3.41 7.87
C PHE A 53 -16.01 3.20 8.88
N LEU A 54 -15.77 3.57 10.12
CA LEU A 54 -16.77 3.52 11.20
C LEU A 54 -17.57 4.83 11.32
N HIS A 55 -17.28 5.84 10.52
CA HIS A 55 -17.88 7.16 10.62
C HIS A 55 -18.36 7.64 9.25
N GLN A 56 -19.44 8.41 9.25
CA GLN A 56 -19.90 9.14 8.09
C GLN A 56 -18.89 10.23 7.70
N ILE A 57 -18.60 10.39 6.42
CA ILE A 57 -17.85 11.53 5.90
C ILE A 57 -18.84 12.67 5.61
N VAL A 58 -18.60 13.82 6.21
CA VAL A 58 -19.54 14.97 6.15
C VAL A 58 -19.03 16.13 5.29
N ASN A 59 -17.86 15.98 4.66
CA ASN A 59 -17.33 16.95 3.72
C ASN A 59 -16.98 16.30 2.38
N ASN A 60 -16.46 17.09 1.42
CA ASN A 60 -15.97 16.57 0.16
C ASN A 60 -14.43 16.62 0.10
N PRO A 61 -13.73 15.50 0.42
CA PRO A 61 -12.28 15.42 0.37
C PRO A 61 -11.72 15.14 -1.03
N ASN A 62 -12.51 15.27 -2.09
CA ASN A 62 -12.01 15.07 -3.45
C ASN A 62 -10.85 16.02 -3.73
N PRO A 63 -9.71 15.55 -4.30
CA PRO A 63 -8.57 16.40 -4.65
C PRO A 63 -8.94 17.56 -5.58
N ASN A 64 -9.93 17.38 -6.44
CA ASN A 64 -10.39 18.41 -7.39
C ASN A 64 -11.31 19.48 -6.78
N CYS A 65 -11.76 19.27 -5.53
CA CYS A 65 -12.52 20.29 -4.84
C CYS A 65 -11.60 21.36 -4.24
N PRO A 66 -12.07 22.62 -4.13
CA PRO A 66 -11.30 23.66 -3.46
C PRO A 66 -10.85 23.24 -2.06
N PRO A 67 -9.65 23.65 -1.61
CA PRO A 67 -9.23 23.40 -0.23
C PRO A 67 -10.19 24.07 0.74
N VAL A 68 -10.54 23.37 1.81
CA VAL A 68 -11.30 23.99 2.92
C VAL A 68 -10.39 25.00 3.60
N ASN A 69 -10.74 26.28 3.56
CA ASN A 69 -9.90 27.38 4.06
C ASN A 69 -9.74 27.42 5.60
N PHE A 70 -10.38 26.51 6.32
CA PHE A 70 -10.42 26.48 7.77
C PHE A 70 -10.27 25.07 8.34
N PHE A 71 -9.04 24.57 8.30
CA PHE A 71 -8.72 23.39 9.09
C PHE A 71 -8.17 23.84 10.46
N PRO A 72 -8.58 23.23 11.58
CA PRO A 72 -8.22 23.73 12.91
C PRO A 72 -6.75 23.53 13.30
N PHE A 73 -5.93 23.01 12.39
CA PHE A 73 -4.53 22.68 12.61
C PHE A 73 -3.67 23.39 11.56
N ASP A 74 -2.92 24.39 11.99
CA ASP A 74 -2.07 25.22 11.12
C ASP A 74 -0.88 24.46 10.52
N ASP A 75 -0.51 23.32 11.12
CA ASP A 75 0.62 22.48 10.73
C ASP A 75 0.25 21.41 9.67
N TRP A 76 -1.03 21.30 9.29
CA TRP A 76 -1.47 20.33 8.30
C TRP A 76 -1.81 20.99 6.97
N ALA A 77 -1.03 20.66 5.95
CA ALA A 77 -1.29 21.05 4.57
C ALA A 77 -1.77 19.84 3.77
N GLY A 78 -3.07 19.58 3.73
CA GLY A 78 -3.65 18.43 3.02
C GLY A 78 -5.17 18.52 2.92
N LYS A 79 -5.79 17.49 2.34
CA LYS A 79 -7.26 17.38 2.27
C LYS A 79 -7.79 16.78 3.58
N PRO A 80 -8.56 17.54 4.37
CA PRO A 80 -9.22 17.00 5.54
C PRO A 80 -10.40 16.11 5.12
N VAL A 81 -10.52 14.97 5.76
CA VAL A 81 -11.71 14.12 5.77
C VAL A 81 -12.40 14.33 7.12
N ILE A 82 -13.58 14.91 7.12
CA ILE A 82 -14.29 15.24 8.34
C ILE A 82 -15.24 14.11 8.69
N LEU A 83 -15.02 13.51 9.86
CA LEU A 83 -15.75 12.37 10.37
C LEU A 83 -16.89 12.80 11.27
N GLY A 84 -18.11 12.49 10.88
CA GLY A 84 -19.34 12.74 11.62
C GLY A 84 -19.71 11.58 12.56
N ASP A 85 -20.97 11.24 12.58
CA ASP A 85 -21.52 10.20 13.44
C ASP A 85 -21.00 8.81 13.08
N GLN A 86 -21.00 7.90 14.04
CA GLN A 86 -20.74 6.48 13.75
C GLN A 86 -21.86 5.89 12.91
N ILE A 87 -21.49 5.02 12.00
CA ILE A 87 -22.41 4.29 11.13
C ILE A 87 -22.19 2.78 11.28
N SER A 88 -23.26 2.03 11.01
CA SER A 88 -23.24 0.56 11.02
C SER A 88 -23.18 -0.03 9.61
N SER A 89 -23.30 0.81 8.60
CA SER A 89 -23.27 0.39 7.21
C SER A 89 -21.88 -0.04 6.75
N PRO A 90 -21.82 -0.93 5.76
CA PRO A 90 -20.54 -1.29 5.16
C PRO A 90 -19.80 -0.05 4.64
N PRO A 91 -18.46 -0.01 4.75
CA PRO A 91 -17.66 1.09 4.22
C PRO A 91 -17.80 1.19 2.69
N GLY A 92 -17.72 2.41 2.17
CA GLY A 92 -17.85 2.68 0.73
C GLY A 92 -19.29 2.83 0.22
N THR A 93 -20.30 2.74 1.09
CA THR A 93 -21.72 2.97 0.76
C THR A 93 -22.07 4.45 0.74
N GLU A 94 -23.29 4.78 0.32
CA GLU A 94 -23.82 6.15 0.34
C GLU A 94 -23.96 6.72 1.76
N GLU A 95 -24.21 5.85 2.74
CA GLU A 95 -24.27 6.27 4.14
C GLU A 95 -22.91 6.65 4.68
N TRP A 96 -21.85 5.92 4.25
CA TRP A 96 -20.47 6.26 4.61
C TRP A 96 -20.06 7.63 4.05
N TRP A 97 -20.32 7.88 2.78
CA TRP A 97 -20.08 9.17 2.13
C TRP A 97 -21.14 9.45 1.06
N PRO A 98 -22.06 10.37 1.35
CA PRO A 98 -23.20 10.69 0.46
C PRO A 98 -22.78 11.57 -0.74
N THR A 99 -21.71 11.17 -1.44
CA THR A 99 -21.35 11.81 -2.71
C THR A 99 -22.25 11.36 -3.86
N THR A 100 -22.51 12.25 -4.80
CA THR A 100 -23.33 11.94 -5.99
C THR A 100 -22.60 11.05 -7.01
N ILE A 101 -21.27 10.93 -6.90
CA ILE A 101 -20.45 10.18 -7.87
C ILE A 101 -19.89 8.92 -7.22
N PRO A 102 -20.47 7.74 -7.47
CA PRO A 102 -20.03 6.47 -6.88
C PRO A 102 -18.56 6.11 -7.17
N THR A 103 -18.04 6.50 -8.32
CA THR A 103 -16.64 6.26 -8.71
C THR A 103 -15.66 7.03 -7.84
N VAL A 104 -15.98 8.28 -7.50
CA VAL A 104 -15.17 9.11 -6.57
C VAL A 104 -15.19 8.51 -5.17
N ARG A 105 -16.37 8.09 -4.70
CA ARG A 105 -16.50 7.37 -3.41
C ARG A 105 -15.66 6.11 -3.39
N SER A 106 -15.76 5.29 -4.42
CA SER A 106 -14.97 4.06 -4.56
C SER A 106 -13.46 4.33 -4.57
N LYS A 107 -13.02 5.41 -5.23
CA LYS A 107 -11.61 5.79 -5.25
C LYS A 107 -11.12 6.21 -3.87
N LEU A 108 -11.87 7.05 -3.16
CA LEU A 108 -11.52 7.45 -1.79
C LEU A 108 -11.45 6.23 -0.86
N PHE A 109 -12.45 5.34 -0.94
CA PHE A 109 -12.43 4.08 -0.19
C PHE A 109 -11.15 3.28 -0.45
N ARG A 110 -10.78 3.09 -1.72
CA ARG A 110 -9.57 2.35 -2.10
C ARG A 110 -8.28 3.04 -1.67
N ARG A 111 -8.24 4.38 -1.60
CA ARG A 111 -7.09 5.11 -1.04
C ARG A 111 -6.93 4.80 0.44
N ILE A 112 -8.01 4.91 1.22
CA ILE A 112 -8.01 4.75 2.68
C ILE A 112 -7.72 3.29 3.08
N VAL A 113 -8.28 2.32 2.38
CA VAL A 113 -8.06 0.89 2.70
C VAL A 113 -6.59 0.49 2.57
N ARG A 114 -5.80 1.23 1.78
CA ARG A 114 -4.36 0.98 1.58
C ARG A 114 -3.46 1.72 2.54
N GLU A 115 -4.00 2.55 3.41
CA GLU A 115 -3.21 3.18 4.47
C GLU A 115 -2.79 2.17 5.54
N GLY A 116 -1.63 2.42 6.11
CA GLY A 116 -1.06 1.58 7.18
C GLY A 116 -0.58 0.20 6.72
N TYR A 117 0.24 -0.39 7.57
CA TYR A 117 0.80 -1.74 7.38
C TYR A 117 1.58 -1.97 6.07
N VAL A 118 2.00 -0.90 5.39
CA VAL A 118 2.73 -1.02 4.11
C VAL A 118 4.02 -1.81 4.28
N LEU A 119 4.79 -1.53 5.34
CA LEU A 119 6.07 -2.21 5.59
C LEU A 119 5.92 -3.73 5.78
N PRO A 120 5.07 -4.25 6.67
CA PRO A 120 4.88 -5.69 6.79
C PRO A 120 4.34 -6.34 5.50
N ILE A 121 3.49 -5.65 4.74
CA ILE A 121 2.98 -6.15 3.46
C ILE A 121 4.11 -6.31 2.43
N LEU A 122 4.95 -5.28 2.24
CA LEU A 122 6.06 -5.35 1.29
C LEU A 122 7.13 -6.35 1.74
N THR A 123 7.40 -6.43 3.04
CA THR A 123 8.33 -7.41 3.61
C THR A 123 7.82 -8.83 3.35
N ALA A 124 6.53 -9.10 3.51
CA ALA A 124 5.93 -10.40 3.22
C ALA A 124 6.07 -10.81 1.74
N VAL A 125 5.94 -9.86 0.80
CA VAL A 125 6.17 -10.12 -0.63
C VAL A 125 7.64 -10.44 -0.89
N CYS A 126 8.57 -9.71 -0.27
CA CYS A 126 10.01 -9.98 -0.41
C CYS A 126 10.41 -11.32 0.20
N ILE A 127 9.82 -11.71 1.35
CA ILE A 127 10.00 -13.04 1.95
C ILE A 127 9.56 -14.12 0.96
N ALA A 128 8.39 -14.00 0.35
CA ALA A 128 7.89 -14.98 -0.62
C ALA A 128 8.80 -15.08 -1.86
N LEU A 129 9.31 -13.95 -2.38
CA LEU A 129 10.29 -13.96 -3.46
C LEU A 129 11.58 -14.70 -3.07
N LEU A 130 12.08 -14.44 -1.86
CA LEU A 130 13.29 -15.10 -1.36
C LEU A 130 13.06 -16.59 -1.18
N ALA A 131 11.97 -16.98 -0.50
CA ALA A 131 11.65 -18.36 -0.19
C ALA A 131 11.50 -19.23 -1.45
N GLU A 132 10.72 -18.75 -2.42
CA GLU A 132 10.31 -19.57 -3.55
C GLU A 132 11.27 -19.50 -4.75
N ILE A 133 11.99 -18.38 -4.92
CA ILE A 133 12.86 -18.19 -6.09
C ILE A 133 14.35 -18.39 -5.72
N TYR A 134 14.79 -17.96 -4.55
CA TYR A 134 16.22 -17.90 -4.23
C TYR A 134 16.65 -18.86 -3.13
N THR A 135 15.77 -19.27 -2.22
CA THR A 135 16.12 -20.27 -1.21
C THR A 135 16.13 -21.65 -1.89
N THR A 136 17.29 -22.12 -2.21
CA THR A 136 17.45 -23.50 -2.65
C THR A 136 17.23 -24.40 -1.45
N THR A 137 16.13 -25.13 -1.45
CA THR A 137 15.99 -26.28 -0.59
C THR A 137 17.05 -27.31 -1.00
N SER A 138 18.14 -27.33 -0.27
CA SER A 138 18.97 -28.52 -0.16
C SER A 138 18.20 -29.51 0.71
N GLY A 139 17.07 -29.99 0.21
CA GLY A 139 16.33 -31.08 0.80
C GLY A 139 17.21 -32.30 0.72
N SER A 140 17.47 -32.92 1.85
CA SER A 140 18.10 -34.18 2.01
C SER A 140 17.62 -35.17 0.95
N SER A 141 18.59 -35.79 0.27
CA SER A 141 18.49 -37.00 -0.49
C SER A 141 17.40 -37.97 -0.01
N ALA A 142 16.23 -37.85 -0.62
CA ALA A 142 15.32 -38.96 -0.78
C ALA A 142 15.30 -39.28 -2.27
N VAL A 143 15.68 -40.48 -2.57
CA VAL A 143 15.76 -41.14 -3.87
C VAL A 143 14.50 -40.83 -4.68
N GLY A 144 14.64 -40.02 -5.72
CA GLY A 144 13.57 -39.72 -6.65
C GLY A 144 13.89 -38.49 -7.50
N ASP A 145 14.08 -38.70 -8.76
CA ASP A 145 14.57 -37.83 -9.83
C ASP A 145 13.71 -36.56 -10.03
N SER A 146 13.54 -35.72 -9.03
CA SER A 146 12.96 -34.39 -9.17
C SER A 146 14.09 -33.40 -9.48
N LYS A 147 14.29 -33.14 -10.77
CA LYS A 147 15.14 -32.06 -11.27
C LYS A 147 14.76 -30.76 -10.59
N GLN A 148 15.57 -30.37 -9.60
CA GLN A 148 15.37 -29.15 -8.84
C GLN A 148 15.47 -27.93 -9.77
N ARG A 149 14.31 -27.36 -10.12
CA ARG A 149 14.26 -26.18 -10.98
C ARG A 149 14.76 -24.98 -10.19
N ARG A 150 15.70 -24.26 -10.78
CA ARG A 150 16.17 -22.97 -10.26
C ARG A 150 15.58 -21.85 -11.11
N ALA A 151 14.53 -21.22 -10.63
CA ALA A 151 14.05 -19.97 -11.21
C ALA A 151 14.95 -18.80 -10.76
N ARG A 152 15.11 -17.80 -11.63
CA ARG A 152 15.85 -16.56 -11.30
C ARG A 152 15.18 -15.38 -11.96
N LEU A 153 15.01 -14.31 -11.19
CA LEU A 153 14.53 -13.05 -11.72
C LEU A 153 15.61 -12.37 -12.56
N ARG A 154 15.18 -11.74 -13.65
CA ARG A 154 16.00 -10.86 -14.48
C ARG A 154 15.19 -9.65 -14.90
N TYR A 155 15.86 -8.57 -15.25
CA TYR A 155 15.28 -7.43 -15.94
C TYR A 155 15.98 -7.29 -17.29
N LEU A 156 15.20 -7.37 -18.38
CA LEU A 156 15.73 -7.52 -19.75
C LEU A 156 16.71 -8.71 -19.83
N SER A 157 17.99 -8.45 -20.09
CA SER A 157 19.02 -9.48 -20.18
C SER A 157 19.87 -9.62 -18.92
N SER A 158 19.64 -8.78 -17.89
CA SER A 158 20.45 -8.71 -16.68
C SER A 158 19.79 -9.40 -15.50
N PRO A 159 20.46 -10.37 -14.85
CA PRO A 159 19.93 -10.99 -13.63
C PRO A 159 19.75 -9.95 -12.51
N ILE A 160 18.75 -10.18 -11.65
CA ILE A 160 18.61 -9.42 -10.40
C ILE A 160 19.69 -9.87 -9.43
N ALA A 161 20.51 -8.91 -9.00
CA ALA A 161 21.63 -9.11 -8.06
C ALA A 161 21.24 -8.79 -6.62
N ASP A 162 20.21 -7.96 -6.45
CA ASP A 162 19.69 -7.57 -5.14
C ASP A 162 18.23 -7.15 -5.21
N PHE A 163 17.51 -7.38 -4.13
CA PHE A 163 16.19 -6.79 -3.88
C PHE A 163 15.92 -6.71 -2.36
N GLY A 164 15.03 -5.83 -2.02
CA GLY A 164 14.60 -5.61 -0.65
C GLY A 164 13.62 -4.46 -0.54
N VAL A 165 13.50 -3.90 0.64
CA VAL A 165 12.61 -2.78 0.92
C VAL A 165 13.42 -1.52 1.17
N ALA A 166 12.99 -0.42 0.59
CA ALA A 166 13.53 0.91 0.81
C ALA A 166 12.51 1.79 1.51
N VAL A 167 12.99 2.77 2.27
CA VAL A 167 12.22 3.81 2.94
C VAL A 167 12.78 5.18 2.60
N GLY A 168 11.90 6.13 2.44
CA GLY A 168 12.27 7.51 2.17
C GLY A 168 11.06 8.41 2.07
N SER A 169 11.17 9.51 1.33
CA SER A 169 10.06 10.38 1.04
C SER A 169 9.54 10.21 -0.37
N ALA A 170 8.21 10.30 -0.52
CA ALA A 170 7.53 10.41 -1.79
C ALA A 170 7.17 11.88 -2.06
N ARG A 171 7.41 12.35 -3.28
CA ARG A 171 7.02 13.69 -3.70
C ARG A 171 5.52 13.75 -3.95
N VAL A 172 4.79 14.26 -2.97
CA VAL A 172 3.32 14.33 -2.95
C VAL A 172 2.90 15.78 -2.80
N ILE A 173 1.92 16.22 -3.58
CA ILE A 173 1.32 17.55 -3.38
C ILE A 173 0.33 17.52 -2.21
N ASN A 174 0.12 18.67 -1.58
CA ASN A 174 -0.71 18.74 -0.38
C ASN A 174 -2.16 18.29 -0.62
N GLN A 175 -2.71 18.53 -1.79
CA GLN A 175 -4.08 18.10 -2.14
C GLN A 175 -4.28 16.58 -2.15
N ASP A 176 -3.20 15.82 -2.29
CA ASP A 176 -3.23 14.36 -2.34
C ASP A 176 -2.98 13.71 -0.97
N LYS A 177 -2.64 14.49 0.05
CA LYS A 177 -2.50 14.00 1.43
C LYS A 177 -3.85 14.00 2.13
N LEU A 178 -4.16 12.95 2.87
CA LEU A 178 -5.37 12.85 3.68
C LEU A 178 -5.06 13.03 5.17
N ALA A 179 -5.96 13.67 5.89
CA ALA A 179 -6.03 13.66 7.34
C ALA A 179 -7.49 13.58 7.77
N TYR A 180 -7.74 12.98 8.90
CA TYR A 180 -9.08 12.65 9.37
C TYR A 180 -9.36 13.41 10.66
N PHE A 181 -10.37 14.24 10.62
CA PHE A 181 -10.79 15.03 11.78
C PHE A 181 -12.12 14.52 12.31
N ARG A 182 -12.12 13.98 13.51
CA ARG A 182 -13.32 13.43 14.15
C ARG A 182 -14.04 14.52 14.93
N LEU A 183 -15.30 14.79 14.57
CA LEU A 183 -16.09 15.86 15.16
C LEU A 183 -16.49 15.60 16.62
N SER A 184 -16.68 14.34 17.00
CA SER A 184 -17.16 13.97 18.34
C SER A 184 -16.22 14.39 19.47
N ASP A 185 -14.91 14.34 19.28
CA ASP A 185 -13.89 14.63 20.27
C ASP A 185 -12.81 15.61 19.80
N GLY A 186 -12.86 16.01 18.52
CA GLY A 186 -11.86 16.90 17.92
C GLY A 186 -10.51 16.21 17.63
N ALA A 187 -10.48 14.88 17.62
CA ALA A 187 -9.25 14.15 17.36
C ALA A 187 -8.82 14.28 15.89
N LEU A 188 -7.52 14.58 15.69
CA LEU A 188 -6.87 14.53 14.38
C LEU A 188 -6.12 13.20 14.24
N ILE A 189 -6.51 12.42 13.25
CA ILE A 189 -5.80 11.21 12.82
C ILE A 189 -5.07 11.57 11.53
N ARG A 190 -3.75 11.50 11.54
CA ARG A 190 -2.95 11.69 10.32
C ARG A 190 -3.07 10.47 9.43
N GLY A 191 -3.23 10.69 8.12
CA GLY A 191 -3.17 9.64 7.13
C GLY A 191 -1.74 9.15 6.89
N GLN A 192 -1.53 8.46 5.79
CA GLN A 192 -0.20 7.98 5.41
C GLN A 192 0.78 9.15 5.27
N ASP A 193 1.94 9.03 5.94
CA ASP A 193 3.00 10.03 5.89
C ASP A 193 3.87 9.82 4.64
N PRO A 194 3.94 10.79 3.71
CA PRO A 194 4.79 10.67 2.54
C PRO A 194 6.29 10.64 2.87
N ASP A 195 6.72 11.12 4.04
CA ASP A 195 8.11 11.07 4.49
C ASP A 195 8.48 9.71 5.13
N GLN A 196 7.50 8.84 5.34
CA GLN A 196 7.65 7.46 5.78
C GLN A 196 7.08 6.51 4.71
N HIS A 197 7.52 6.71 3.48
CA HIS A 197 7.06 5.95 2.33
C HIS A 197 7.97 4.75 2.06
N TYR A 198 7.38 3.59 1.69
CA TYR A 198 8.08 2.33 1.48
C TYR A 198 7.83 1.80 0.07
N TRP A 199 8.87 1.22 -0.54
CA TRP A 199 8.78 0.55 -1.83
C TRP A 199 9.73 -0.64 -1.93
N ILE A 200 9.48 -1.54 -2.86
CA ILE A 200 10.41 -2.63 -3.20
C ILE A 200 11.40 -2.10 -4.24
N TYR A 201 12.68 -2.33 -4.01
CA TYR A 201 13.72 -2.06 -5.00
C TYR A 201 14.29 -3.35 -5.54
N PHE A 202 14.77 -3.30 -6.78
CA PHE A 202 15.55 -4.35 -7.42
C PHE A 202 16.80 -3.71 -8.03
N THR A 203 17.94 -4.40 -7.92
CA THR A 203 19.18 -3.98 -8.56
C THR A 203 19.67 -5.12 -9.43
N THR A 204 20.00 -4.83 -10.69
CA THR A 204 20.55 -5.84 -11.59
C THR A 204 22.07 -5.97 -11.40
N VAL A 205 22.66 -7.06 -11.93
CA VAL A 205 24.12 -7.25 -11.97
C VAL A 205 24.82 -6.10 -12.70
N ARG A 206 24.15 -5.41 -13.63
CA ARG A 206 24.68 -4.26 -14.34
C ARG A 206 24.51 -2.93 -13.58
N GLY A 207 23.97 -2.97 -12.35
CA GLY A 207 23.73 -1.78 -11.55
C GLY A 207 22.48 -0.98 -11.95
N GLU A 208 21.60 -1.54 -12.78
CA GLU A 208 20.31 -0.91 -13.08
C GLU A 208 19.39 -1.02 -11.85
N GLU A 209 18.77 0.08 -11.48
CA GLU A 209 17.81 0.14 -10.39
C GLU A 209 16.38 0.17 -10.93
N ILE A 210 15.54 -0.67 -10.36
CA ILE A 210 14.11 -0.74 -10.63
C ILE A 210 13.36 -0.55 -9.32
N ILE A 211 12.29 0.22 -9.34
CA ILE A 211 11.40 0.47 -8.20
C ILE A 211 10.02 -0.09 -8.52
N LEU A 212 9.48 -0.86 -7.59
CA LEU A 212 8.08 -1.26 -7.56
C LEU A 212 7.42 -0.63 -6.33
N ASP A 213 6.59 0.36 -6.58
CA ASP A 213 5.83 1.07 -5.55
C ASP A 213 4.34 0.80 -5.70
N CYS A 214 3.78 0.12 -4.73
CA CYS A 214 2.36 -0.22 -4.67
C CYS A 214 1.57 0.68 -3.69
N ALA A 215 2.23 1.64 -3.03
CA ALA A 215 1.63 2.47 -1.99
C ALA A 215 1.29 3.90 -2.45
N MET A 216 1.76 4.35 -3.61
CA MET A 216 1.48 5.68 -4.16
C MET A 216 0.00 5.94 -4.43
N PHE A 217 -0.82 4.91 -4.58
CA PHE A 217 -2.26 5.05 -4.74
C PHE A 217 -2.93 5.78 -3.56
N THR A 218 -2.41 5.59 -2.35
CA THR A 218 -2.84 6.31 -1.15
C THR A 218 -2.71 7.81 -1.32
N PHE A 219 -1.70 8.26 -2.06
CA PHE A 219 -1.45 9.66 -2.41
C PHE A 219 -2.03 10.06 -3.77
N ASN A 220 -3.09 9.40 -4.22
CA ASN A 220 -3.77 9.73 -5.46
C ASN A 220 -2.97 9.52 -6.76
N MET A 221 -1.78 8.95 -6.69
CA MET A 221 -1.05 8.52 -7.88
C MET A 221 -1.57 7.15 -8.33
N CYS A 222 -2.61 7.18 -9.13
CA CYS A 222 -3.42 6.02 -9.46
C CYS A 222 -2.93 5.31 -10.73
N VAL A 223 -1.66 4.90 -10.74
CA VAL A 223 -1.11 3.99 -11.74
C VAL A 223 -1.45 2.57 -11.33
N MET A 224 -2.10 1.86 -12.22
CA MET A 224 -2.64 0.52 -12.00
C MET A 224 -2.09 -0.44 -13.05
N VAL A 225 -1.84 -1.67 -12.68
CA VAL A 225 -1.47 -2.73 -13.62
C VAL A 225 -2.56 -3.79 -13.70
N ASN A 226 -2.84 -4.28 -14.91
CA ASN A 226 -3.79 -5.36 -15.12
C ASN A 226 -3.23 -6.69 -14.60
N GLY A 227 -3.89 -7.25 -13.59
CA GLY A 227 -3.53 -8.51 -12.94
C GLY A 227 -4.30 -9.74 -13.45
N ILE A 228 -5.26 -9.58 -14.37
CA ILE A 228 -6.15 -10.69 -14.80
C ILE A 228 -5.36 -11.91 -15.27
N GLN A 229 -4.31 -11.71 -16.06
CA GLN A 229 -3.51 -12.80 -16.59
C GLN A 229 -2.59 -13.45 -15.56
N HIS A 230 -2.44 -12.81 -14.39
CA HIS A 230 -1.69 -13.29 -13.24
C HIS A 230 -2.61 -13.94 -12.20
N TYR A 231 -3.88 -14.04 -12.54
CA TYR A 231 -4.93 -14.49 -11.65
C TYR A 231 -4.75 -15.96 -11.22
N LEU A 232 -4.90 -16.18 -9.95
CA LEU A 232 -4.91 -17.48 -9.31
C LEU A 232 -6.20 -17.64 -8.50
N PRO A 233 -6.71 -18.85 -8.31
CA PRO A 233 -7.90 -19.06 -7.46
C PRO A 233 -7.76 -18.44 -6.07
N GLN A 234 -6.54 -18.43 -5.53
CA GLN A 234 -6.21 -17.81 -4.23
C GLN A 234 -6.30 -16.28 -4.23
N LEU A 235 -6.38 -15.66 -5.42
CA LEU A 235 -6.50 -14.22 -5.63
C LEU A 235 -7.91 -13.80 -6.06
N ALA A 236 -8.91 -14.68 -5.92
CA ALA A 236 -10.28 -14.53 -6.46
C ALA A 236 -10.99 -13.24 -6.02
N ALA A 237 -10.63 -12.68 -4.87
CA ALA A 237 -11.26 -11.47 -4.32
C ALA A 237 -10.62 -10.15 -4.81
N ILE A 238 -9.60 -10.21 -5.67
CA ILE A 238 -8.86 -9.03 -6.10
C ILE A 238 -9.50 -8.44 -7.35
N SER A 239 -9.50 -7.11 -7.44
CA SER A 239 -9.90 -6.40 -8.66
C SER A 239 -8.95 -6.75 -9.82
N SER A 240 -9.44 -6.59 -11.05
CA SER A 240 -8.64 -6.84 -12.25
C SER A 240 -7.36 -6.01 -12.31
N PHE A 241 -7.34 -4.87 -11.64
CA PHE A 241 -6.22 -3.93 -11.60
C PHE A 241 -5.72 -3.76 -10.17
N ALA A 242 -4.38 -3.82 -10.01
CA ALA A 242 -3.69 -3.56 -8.75
C ALA A 242 -2.83 -2.29 -8.86
N PRO A 243 -2.76 -1.46 -7.80
CA PRO A 243 -1.86 -0.32 -7.78
C PRO A 243 -0.40 -0.76 -7.93
N ALA A 244 0.28 -0.20 -8.92
CA ALA A 244 1.69 -0.46 -9.12
C ALA A 244 2.33 0.64 -9.95
N PHE A 245 3.28 1.35 -9.37
CA PHE A 245 4.18 2.22 -10.08
C PHE A 245 5.51 1.48 -10.27
N PHE A 246 5.71 0.96 -11.48
CA PHE A 246 6.92 0.25 -11.85
C PHE A 246 7.85 1.20 -12.59
N ARG A 247 8.87 1.70 -11.88
CA ARG A 247 9.84 2.64 -12.40
C ARG A 247 11.11 1.91 -12.81
N ASP A 248 11.23 1.68 -14.10
CA ASP A 248 12.39 1.08 -14.72
C ASP A 248 13.25 2.11 -15.49
N ARG A 249 14.24 1.64 -16.23
CA ARG A 249 15.11 2.47 -17.05
C ARG A 249 14.37 3.31 -18.09
N VAL A 250 13.28 2.82 -18.64
CA VAL A 250 12.48 3.52 -19.65
C VAL A 250 11.74 4.68 -18.99
N PHE A 251 11.07 4.41 -17.89
CA PHE A 251 10.31 5.39 -17.12
C PHE A 251 11.20 6.51 -16.55
N ARG A 252 12.44 6.19 -16.17
CA ARG A 252 13.39 7.20 -15.62
C ARG A 252 13.72 8.33 -16.56
N ARG A 253 13.63 8.14 -17.87
CA ARG A 253 13.90 9.19 -18.85
C ARG A 253 12.80 10.24 -18.92
N ASP A 254 11.56 9.82 -18.66
CA ASP A 254 10.38 10.59 -19.00
C ASP A 254 9.60 11.07 -17.75
N THR A 255 9.97 10.58 -16.56
CA THR A 255 9.31 10.95 -15.30
C THR A 255 10.27 11.64 -14.33
N PRO A 256 9.79 12.67 -13.60
CA PRO A 256 10.57 13.29 -12.53
C PRO A 256 10.86 12.28 -11.41
N GLU A 257 11.91 12.58 -10.62
CA GLU A 257 12.19 11.83 -9.40
C GLU A 257 11.04 12.00 -8.41
N LEU A 258 10.36 10.90 -8.10
CA LEU A 258 9.24 10.88 -7.15
C LEU A 258 9.67 10.39 -5.77
N HIS A 259 10.79 9.69 -5.69
CA HIS A 259 11.28 9.06 -4.48
C HIS A 259 12.64 9.64 -4.08
N THR A 260 12.76 10.03 -2.82
CA THR A 260 14.05 10.34 -2.19
C THR A 260 14.34 9.28 -1.15
N GLU A 261 15.24 8.37 -1.49
CA GLU A 261 15.59 7.25 -0.61
C GLU A 261 16.41 7.75 0.58
N ARG A 262 16.05 7.30 1.78
CA ARG A 262 16.77 7.54 3.01
C ARG A 262 17.54 6.30 3.46
N LYS A 263 16.94 5.12 3.35
CA LYS A 263 17.53 3.85 3.76
C LYS A 263 16.95 2.72 2.92
N ARG A 264 17.77 1.71 2.65
CA ARG A 264 17.31 0.42 2.09
C ARG A 264 17.93 -0.74 2.85
N LEU A 265 17.21 -1.83 2.93
CA LEU A 265 17.72 -3.09 3.47
C LEU A 265 17.47 -4.21 2.46
N SER A 266 18.53 -4.97 2.21
CA SER A 266 18.45 -6.13 1.32
C SER A 266 17.75 -7.29 2.02
N VAL A 267 16.79 -7.89 1.34
CA VAL A 267 16.21 -9.18 1.70
C VAL A 267 17.01 -10.31 1.04
N LEU A 268 17.38 -10.12 -0.24
CA LEU A 268 18.11 -11.16 -0.98
C LEU A 268 19.47 -11.48 -0.38
N ARG A 269 20.18 -10.49 0.18
CA ARG A 269 21.52 -10.67 0.76
C ARG A 269 21.51 -10.85 2.28
N ASN A 270 20.34 -10.91 2.90
CA ASN A 270 20.22 -11.08 4.34
C ASN A 270 20.37 -12.55 4.72
N GLU A 271 21.52 -12.90 5.28
CA GLU A 271 21.84 -14.29 5.67
C GLU A 271 20.89 -14.82 6.74
N ALA A 272 20.42 -13.97 7.66
CA ALA A 272 19.46 -14.37 8.69
C ALA A 272 18.11 -14.76 8.05
N PHE A 273 17.65 -14.04 7.01
CA PHE A 273 16.45 -14.42 6.26
C PHE A 273 16.63 -15.76 5.54
N HIS A 274 17.78 -15.97 4.90
CA HIS A 274 18.08 -17.26 4.27
C HIS A 274 18.08 -18.40 5.27
N HIS A 275 18.61 -18.16 6.48
CA HIS A 275 18.62 -19.17 7.54
C HIS A 275 17.20 -19.48 8.04
N ALA A 276 16.41 -18.46 8.34
CA ALA A 276 15.01 -18.59 8.76
C ALA A 276 14.20 -19.41 7.73
N LEU A 277 14.30 -19.06 6.46
CA LEU A 277 13.50 -19.66 5.39
C LEU A 277 13.94 -21.08 5.01
N LYS A 278 15.14 -21.52 5.34
CA LYS A 278 15.57 -22.91 5.14
C LYS A 278 14.84 -23.90 6.06
N ASN A 279 14.47 -23.44 7.24
CA ASN A 279 13.93 -24.29 8.29
C ASN A 279 12.39 -24.24 8.37
N SER A 280 11.76 -23.25 7.75
CA SER A 280 10.35 -22.91 7.95
C SER A 280 9.61 -22.76 6.63
N ARG A 281 9.03 -23.85 6.11
CA ARG A 281 8.20 -23.77 4.90
C ARG A 281 6.72 -23.53 5.18
N ASP A 282 6.22 -24.16 6.23
CA ASP A 282 4.78 -24.20 6.50
C ASP A 282 4.38 -23.37 7.71
N ASN A 283 5.36 -22.93 8.50
CA ASN A 283 5.13 -22.08 9.67
C ASN A 283 6.42 -21.38 10.09
N PHE A 284 6.36 -20.12 10.47
CA PHE A 284 7.49 -19.37 11.02
C PHE A 284 7.56 -19.55 12.53
N SER A 285 8.76 -19.90 13.03
CA SER A 285 9.01 -19.93 14.45
C SER A 285 9.06 -18.53 15.07
N GLU A 286 9.00 -18.45 16.40
CA GLU A 286 9.18 -17.16 17.10
C GLU A 286 10.55 -16.53 16.82
N GLU A 287 11.58 -17.33 16.61
CA GLU A 287 12.93 -16.86 16.25
C GLU A 287 12.98 -16.28 14.84
N ASP A 288 12.31 -16.93 13.88
CA ASP A 288 12.19 -16.41 12.52
C ASP A 288 11.45 -15.07 12.51
N MET A 289 10.36 -14.98 13.28
CA MET A 289 9.59 -13.74 13.41
C MET A 289 10.38 -12.62 14.07
N LYS A 290 11.27 -12.91 15.04
CA LYS A 290 12.20 -11.91 15.60
C LYS A 290 13.15 -11.35 14.54
N ILE A 291 13.67 -12.21 13.65
CA ILE A 291 14.54 -11.79 12.55
C ILE A 291 13.80 -10.85 11.61
N PHE A 292 12.57 -11.20 11.22
CA PHE A 292 11.77 -10.38 10.32
C PHE A 292 11.33 -9.06 10.97
N CYS A 293 10.95 -9.07 12.24
CA CYS A 293 10.63 -7.86 13.00
C CYS A 293 11.84 -6.94 13.13
N ALA A 294 13.02 -7.48 13.48
CA ALA A 294 14.24 -6.68 13.58
C ALA A 294 14.61 -6.00 12.26
N PHE A 295 14.36 -6.64 11.11
CA PHE A 295 14.53 -6.02 9.79
C PHE A 295 13.59 -4.85 9.61
N MET A 296 12.31 -4.99 9.96
CA MET A 296 11.32 -3.89 9.85
C MET A 296 11.64 -2.74 10.82
N GLU A 297 12.08 -3.06 12.04
CA GLU A 297 12.49 -2.07 13.03
C GLU A 297 13.72 -1.29 12.60
N ASP A 298 14.72 -1.98 12.04
CA ASP A 298 15.92 -1.33 11.50
C ASP A 298 15.59 -0.41 10.33
N LEU A 299 14.66 -0.83 9.44
CA LEU A 299 14.26 -0.02 8.30
C LEU A 299 13.41 1.20 8.70
N SER A 300 12.44 1.01 9.59
CA SER A 300 11.47 2.05 9.97
C SER A 300 11.97 2.98 11.07
N GLY A 301 12.92 2.52 11.88
CA GLY A 301 13.33 3.19 13.13
C GLY A 301 12.27 3.12 14.23
N LYS A 302 11.29 2.21 14.14
CA LYS A 302 10.19 2.03 15.11
C LYS A 302 10.08 0.56 15.49
N SER A 303 9.68 0.28 16.73
CA SER A 303 9.43 -1.08 17.18
C SER A 303 8.27 -1.71 16.42
N CYS A 304 8.42 -2.98 16.07
CA CYS A 304 7.39 -3.78 15.43
C CYS A 304 6.26 -4.07 16.42
N THR A 305 5.05 -3.71 16.05
CA THR A 305 3.88 -4.00 16.87
C THR A 305 3.47 -5.48 16.77
N LEU A 306 2.75 -5.98 17.79
CA LEU A 306 2.22 -7.34 17.74
C LEU A 306 1.36 -7.56 16.49
N LYS A 307 0.55 -6.58 16.12
CA LYS A 307 -0.30 -6.68 14.94
C LYS A 307 0.48 -6.73 13.62
N GLU A 308 1.54 -5.94 13.49
CA GLU A 308 2.44 -6.02 12.33
C GLU A 308 3.11 -7.39 12.21
N LYS A 309 3.53 -7.95 13.35
CA LYS A 309 4.10 -9.31 13.42
C LYS A 309 3.10 -10.37 12.94
N GLU A 310 1.85 -10.35 13.45
CA GLU A 310 0.78 -11.26 13.04
C GLU A 310 0.48 -11.17 11.54
N LEU A 311 0.31 -9.94 11.04
CA LEU A 311 0.03 -9.70 9.63
C LEU A 311 1.18 -10.14 8.74
N LEU A 312 2.42 -9.86 9.14
CA LEU A 312 3.60 -10.29 8.39
C LEU A 312 3.64 -11.82 8.24
N ALA A 313 3.41 -12.57 9.33
CA ALA A 313 3.40 -14.03 9.29
C ALA A 313 2.31 -14.55 8.35
N THR A 314 1.06 -14.06 8.52
CA THR A 314 -0.08 -14.46 7.70
C THR A 314 0.16 -14.17 6.21
N TYR A 315 0.64 -12.97 5.89
CA TYR A 315 0.84 -12.56 4.51
C TYR A 315 2.03 -13.28 3.87
N ALA A 316 3.13 -13.47 4.60
CA ALA A 316 4.29 -14.17 4.07
C ALA A 316 3.95 -15.61 3.69
N LEU A 317 3.28 -16.38 4.57
CA LEU A 317 2.84 -17.74 4.27
C LEU A 317 1.88 -17.78 3.08
N SER A 318 0.88 -16.89 3.06
CA SER A 318 -0.07 -16.80 1.96
C SER A 318 0.61 -16.48 0.64
N ASN A 319 1.57 -15.55 0.64
CA ASN A 319 2.29 -15.13 -0.55
C ASN A 319 3.27 -16.24 -1.02
N CYS A 320 3.93 -16.97 -0.12
CA CYS A 320 4.73 -18.15 -0.47
C CYS A 320 3.88 -19.18 -1.22
N GLY A 321 2.68 -19.50 -0.72
CA GLY A 321 1.78 -20.43 -1.41
C GLY A 321 1.41 -19.98 -2.83
N VAL A 322 1.15 -18.70 -3.05
CA VAL A 322 0.82 -18.15 -4.38
C VAL A 322 2.03 -18.18 -5.32
N VAL A 323 3.18 -17.71 -4.86
CA VAL A 323 4.42 -17.69 -5.66
C VAL A 323 4.86 -19.12 -5.96
N GLY A 324 4.85 -20.02 -4.97
CA GLY A 324 5.19 -21.43 -5.11
C GLY A 324 4.32 -22.10 -6.17
N ALA A 325 2.99 -22.01 -6.07
CA ALA A 325 2.06 -22.55 -7.07
C ALA A 325 2.28 -21.96 -8.47
N THR A 326 2.59 -20.67 -8.56
CA THR A 326 2.92 -20.02 -9.85
C THR A 326 4.17 -20.62 -10.49
N LEU A 327 5.17 -20.97 -9.68
CA LEU A 327 6.42 -21.57 -10.16
C LEU A 327 6.25 -23.05 -10.52
N GLU A 328 5.54 -23.82 -9.70
CA GLU A 328 5.27 -25.25 -9.91
C GLU A 328 4.50 -25.47 -11.21
N ASP A 329 3.41 -24.73 -11.41
CA ASP A 329 2.57 -24.77 -12.61
C ASP A 329 3.23 -24.07 -13.81
N ARG A 330 4.38 -23.44 -13.65
CA ARG A 330 5.07 -22.65 -14.67
C ARG A 330 4.17 -21.56 -15.30
N ARG A 331 3.21 -21.02 -14.58
CA ARG A 331 2.24 -20.03 -15.08
C ARG A 331 2.92 -18.74 -15.55
N TRP A 332 4.02 -18.36 -14.92
CA TRP A 332 4.81 -17.19 -15.28
C TRP A 332 5.27 -17.16 -16.76
N ILE A 333 5.34 -18.31 -17.42
CA ILE A 333 5.67 -18.38 -18.86
C ILE A 333 4.59 -17.73 -19.73
N ARG A 334 3.36 -17.71 -19.25
CA ARG A 334 2.19 -17.16 -19.95
C ARG A 334 1.94 -15.69 -19.61
N PHE A 335 2.69 -15.12 -18.68
CA PHE A 335 2.52 -13.73 -18.31
C PHE A 335 2.92 -12.80 -19.47
N PRO A 336 2.17 -11.73 -19.73
CA PRO A 336 2.48 -10.81 -20.81
C PRO A 336 3.82 -10.12 -20.56
N LEU A 337 4.66 -10.07 -21.60
CA LEU A 337 5.96 -9.39 -21.52
C LEU A 337 5.81 -7.90 -21.30
N THR A 338 4.71 -7.33 -21.77
CA THR A 338 4.34 -5.93 -21.56
C THR A 338 2.97 -5.92 -20.89
N PRO A 339 2.91 -5.81 -19.55
CA PRO A 339 1.65 -5.71 -18.84
C PRO A 339 0.88 -4.45 -19.24
N GLU A 340 -0.43 -4.56 -19.26
CA GLU A 340 -1.31 -3.42 -19.48
C GLU A 340 -1.30 -2.51 -18.24
N ILE A 341 -1.06 -1.21 -18.47
CA ILE A 341 -1.06 -0.18 -17.44
C ILE A 341 -2.24 0.74 -17.69
N ALA A 342 -2.99 1.03 -16.64
CA ALA A 342 -4.05 2.02 -16.63
C ALA A 342 -3.73 3.15 -15.65
N ILE A 343 -4.18 4.36 -15.98
CA ILE A 343 -4.14 5.49 -15.05
C ILE A 343 -5.58 5.84 -14.72
N GLU A 344 -5.93 5.70 -13.44
CA GLU A 344 -7.24 6.12 -12.97
C GLU A 344 -7.22 7.63 -12.72
N GLN A 345 -7.87 8.36 -13.60
CA GLN A 345 -8.00 9.83 -13.46
C GLN A 345 -9.06 10.18 -12.41
N ASP A 346 -8.88 11.35 -11.78
CA ASP A 346 -9.94 11.93 -10.97
C ASP A 346 -11.08 12.35 -11.88
N HIS A 347 -12.22 11.71 -11.69
CA HIS A 347 -13.44 12.21 -12.29
C HIS A 347 -13.74 13.57 -11.65
N GLY A 348 -13.76 14.63 -12.46
CA GLY A 348 -14.12 15.95 -11.98
C GLY A 348 -15.53 15.90 -11.41
N GLU A 349 -15.64 15.97 -10.09
CA GLU A 349 -16.86 16.49 -9.52
C GLU A 349 -16.93 17.93 -10.00
N SER A 350 -17.98 18.25 -10.74
CA SER A 350 -18.28 19.65 -11.07
C SER A 350 -18.25 20.45 -9.76
N VAL A 351 -17.73 21.67 -9.82
CA VAL A 351 -17.71 22.66 -8.73
C VAL A 351 -19.16 23.01 -8.29
N GLY A 352 -19.97 22.07 -8.00
CA GLY A 352 -21.38 22.10 -7.73
C GLY A 352 -21.88 20.80 -7.13
N GLY A 353 -20.96 19.99 -6.57
CA GLY A 353 -21.34 18.92 -5.65
C GLY A 353 -22.22 19.48 -4.52
N PRO A 354 -23.03 18.65 -3.86
CA PRO A 354 -23.91 19.11 -2.80
C PRO A 354 -23.09 19.93 -1.82
N GLU A 355 -23.56 21.15 -1.53
CA GLU A 355 -23.00 21.94 -0.43
C GLU A 355 -22.89 21.04 0.79
N ASP A 356 -21.67 20.69 1.17
CA ASP A 356 -21.41 19.71 2.22
C ASP A 356 -21.56 20.29 3.64
N GLY A 357 -21.83 21.60 3.71
CA GLY A 357 -21.98 22.32 4.96
C GLY A 357 -20.67 22.48 5.74
N SER A 358 -19.53 22.12 5.17
CA SER A 358 -18.25 22.17 5.89
C SER A 358 -17.81 23.62 6.19
N GLU A 359 -18.00 24.56 5.27
CA GLU A 359 -17.67 25.96 5.47
C GLU A 359 -18.56 26.57 6.56
N GLU A 360 -19.86 26.31 6.52
CA GLU A 360 -20.82 26.77 7.53
C GLU A 360 -20.51 26.16 8.90
N TRP A 361 -20.10 24.89 8.94
CA TRP A 361 -19.65 24.28 10.19
C TRP A 361 -18.42 25.00 10.76
N PHE A 362 -17.41 25.30 9.95
CA PHE A 362 -16.21 26.00 10.43
C PHE A 362 -16.51 27.43 10.90
N GLU A 363 -17.39 28.13 10.21
CA GLU A 363 -17.86 29.44 10.65
C GLU A 363 -18.63 29.36 11.99
N TYR A 364 -19.51 28.36 12.11
CA TYR A 364 -20.20 28.08 13.36
C TYR A 364 -19.21 27.78 14.50
N MET A 365 -18.23 26.93 14.25
CA MET A 365 -17.21 26.55 15.22
C MET A 365 -16.36 27.75 15.66
N LYS A 366 -16.00 28.66 14.76
CA LYS A 366 -15.32 29.94 15.14
C LYS A 366 -16.15 30.76 16.11
N LYS A 367 -17.43 30.93 15.82
CA LYS A 367 -18.36 31.66 16.68
C LYS A 367 -18.49 30.96 18.03
N TRP A 368 -18.68 29.66 18.02
CA TRP A 368 -18.81 28.84 19.22
C TRP A 368 -17.55 28.90 20.10
N LYS A 369 -16.33 28.80 19.55
CA LYS A 369 -15.08 28.95 20.29
C LYS A 369 -14.96 30.32 20.93
N LYS A 370 -15.35 31.40 20.25
CA LYS A 370 -15.36 32.75 20.83
C LYS A 370 -16.35 32.87 22.00
N LEU A 371 -17.56 32.31 21.84
CA LEU A 371 -18.57 32.28 22.87
C LEU A 371 -18.15 31.46 24.10
N LYS A 372 -17.50 30.32 23.87
CA LYS A 372 -16.95 29.46 24.94
C LYS A 372 -15.85 30.18 25.73
N LYS A 373 -14.93 30.87 25.06
CA LYS A 373 -13.91 31.70 25.70
C LYS A 373 -14.52 32.85 26.51
N ALA A 374 -15.65 33.36 26.07
CA ALA A 374 -16.37 34.43 26.76
C ALA A 374 -17.29 33.90 27.88
N GLY A 375 -17.29 32.61 28.19
CA GLY A 375 -18.15 32.01 29.24
C GLY A 375 -19.66 32.00 28.89
N LYS A 376 -20.02 32.29 27.62
CA LYS A 376 -21.43 32.41 27.18
C LYS A 376 -22.04 31.07 26.72
N VAL A 377 -21.23 30.04 26.58
CA VAL A 377 -21.63 28.68 26.27
C VAL A 377 -21.15 27.82 27.42
N GLY A 378 -22.06 27.17 28.14
CA GLY A 378 -21.73 26.32 29.30
C GLY A 378 -20.75 25.19 28.96
N ASP A 379 -20.77 24.10 29.74
CA ASP A 379 -19.86 22.96 29.57
C ASP A 379 -20.12 22.10 28.29
N GLN A 380 -20.73 22.73 27.28
CA GLN A 380 -21.00 22.09 26.01
C GLN A 380 -19.69 21.63 25.35
N ASN A 381 -19.60 20.34 25.02
CA ASN A 381 -18.46 19.78 24.29
C ASN A 381 -18.60 20.00 22.77
N LEU A 382 -17.55 19.67 22.02
CA LEU A 382 -17.50 19.87 20.55
C LEU A 382 -18.56 19.02 19.82
N GLY A 383 -18.84 17.81 20.28
CA GLY A 383 -19.87 16.94 19.69
C GLY A 383 -21.27 17.52 19.83
N GLN A 384 -21.59 18.08 21.02
CA GLN A 384 -22.87 18.77 21.24
C GLN A 384 -23.00 20.02 20.38
N ALA A 385 -21.90 20.76 20.18
CA ALA A 385 -21.87 21.91 19.29
C ALA A 385 -22.13 21.49 17.84
N PHE A 386 -21.56 20.37 17.40
CA PHE A 386 -21.80 19.83 16.06
C PHE A 386 -23.24 19.38 15.86
N GLN A 387 -23.84 18.71 16.81
CA GLN A 387 -25.24 18.31 16.75
C GLN A 387 -26.19 19.52 16.68
N ALA A 388 -25.91 20.55 17.48
CA ALA A 388 -26.68 21.79 17.44
C ALA A 388 -26.58 22.50 16.07
N TRP A 389 -25.38 22.58 15.51
CA TRP A 389 -25.14 23.12 14.18
C TRP A 389 -25.88 22.29 13.10
N LYS A 390 -25.75 20.96 13.12
CA LYS A 390 -26.40 20.07 12.16
C LYS A 390 -27.91 20.23 12.13
N GLN A 391 -28.52 20.38 13.30
CA GLN A 391 -29.96 20.66 13.40
C GLN A 391 -30.35 22.03 12.81
N GLN A 392 -29.55 23.07 13.05
CA GLN A 392 -29.80 24.39 12.47
C GLN A 392 -29.63 24.36 10.94
N TRP A 393 -28.54 23.80 10.47
CA TRP A 393 -28.23 23.72 9.04
C TRP A 393 -29.28 22.90 8.25
N SER A 394 -29.74 21.79 8.81
CA SER A 394 -30.85 21.00 8.22
C SER A 394 -32.16 21.77 8.15
N LYS A 395 -32.43 22.66 9.09
CA LYS A 395 -33.63 23.54 9.06
C LYS A 395 -33.51 24.63 8.00
N CYS A 396 -32.31 25.23 7.88
CA CYS A 396 -32.07 26.25 6.84
C CYS A 396 -32.20 25.69 5.42
N LYS A 397 -31.72 24.48 5.15
CA LYS A 397 -31.87 23.80 3.85
C LYS A 397 -33.36 23.50 3.48
N LYS A 398 -34.18 23.25 4.49
CA LYS A 398 -35.60 22.97 4.26
C LYS A 398 -36.46 24.22 3.99
N ASN A 399 -36.00 25.41 4.37
CA ASN A 399 -36.73 26.69 4.21
C ASN A 399 -35.77 27.76 3.66
N PRO A 400 -35.41 27.74 2.36
CA PRO A 400 -34.47 28.72 1.79
C PRO A 400 -35.05 30.14 1.64
N GLU A 401 -36.36 30.33 1.81
CA GLU A 401 -37.02 31.62 1.56
C GLU A 401 -37.06 32.57 2.81
N GLN A 402 -36.42 32.22 3.92
CA GLN A 402 -36.50 33.04 5.16
C GLN A 402 -35.17 33.74 5.56
N HIS A 403 -34.23 33.92 4.64
CA HIS A 403 -33.00 34.69 4.92
C HIS A 403 -32.65 35.65 3.79
#